data_da36bb12fef3979f4ab0b1a3fe1b57b6
#
_entry.id   da36bb12fef3979f4ab0b1a3fe1b57b6
#
_cell.length_a   1.000
_cell.length_b   1.000
_cell.length_c   1.000
_cell.angle_alpha   90.00
_cell.angle_beta   90.00
_cell.angle_gamma   90.00
#
_symmetry.space_group_name_H-M   'P 1'
#
loop_
_entity.id
_entity.type
_entity.pdbx_description
1 polymer ?
#
loop_
_entity_poly.entity_id
_entity_poly.type
_entity_poly.pdbx_seq_one_letter_code
_entity_poly.pdbx_strand_id
1 'polypeptide(L)'
;ATADMALALKVTDNAKTQKYSPCNAAESLLVHAAIAAEFLPRIGAVFAAKGVEMRGDAASLALLSHVPGAHLVQATEQDWFEEYLAPIISVAVVPDLGAAIAHINRYSSHHTDAILTEHHPSAMRFLREVDSSSVMVNTSTRFADGFEYGLGAEIGISTDKLHARGPVGLEGLTSLKWVVLGQGEVRT
;
A
#
# COMPACT_ATOMS: atom_id res chain seq x y z
N ALA A 1 -5.76 4.54 14.23
CA ALA A 1 -5.87 5.15 15.57
C ALA A 1 -4.65 4.89 16.45
N THR A 2 -3.95 3.81 16.24
CA THR A 2 -2.86 3.31 17.10
C THR A 2 -1.49 3.35 16.41
N ALA A 3 -1.30 4.22 15.46
CA ALA A 3 0.00 4.43 14.81
C ALA A 3 0.86 5.39 15.66
N ASP A 4 2.16 5.13 15.73
CA ASP A 4 3.12 6.15 16.12
C ASP A 4 3.11 7.29 15.09
N MET A 5 2.94 8.52 15.54
CA MET A 5 2.75 9.68 14.65
C MET A 5 4.01 10.01 13.84
N ALA A 6 5.19 9.91 14.44
CA ALA A 6 6.44 10.22 13.76
C ALA A 6 6.76 9.17 12.69
N LEU A 7 6.54 7.89 13.02
CA LEU A 7 6.66 6.78 12.08
C LEU A 7 5.65 6.93 10.95
N ALA A 8 4.39 7.26 11.26
CA ALA A 8 3.34 7.41 10.26
C ALA A 8 3.67 8.51 9.25
N LEU A 9 4.14 9.67 9.70
CA LEU A 9 4.57 10.75 8.81
C LEU A 9 5.72 10.32 7.92
N LYS A 10 6.78 9.72 8.51
CA LYS A 10 7.96 9.25 7.77
C LYS A 10 7.62 8.23 6.71
N VAL A 11 6.82 7.23 7.08
CA VAL A 11 6.47 6.13 6.17
C VAL A 11 5.53 6.59 5.06
N THR A 12 4.50 7.38 5.38
CA THR A 12 3.57 7.92 4.39
C THR A 12 4.26 8.86 3.40
N ASP A 13 5.13 9.73 3.88
CA ASP A 13 5.94 10.58 3.02
C ASP A 13 6.80 9.74 2.07
N ASN A 14 7.56 8.79 2.58
CA ASN A 14 8.41 7.91 1.76
C ASN A 14 7.59 7.10 0.75
N ALA A 15 6.47 6.53 1.15
CA ALA A 15 5.63 5.70 0.30
C ALA A 15 5.12 6.46 -0.93
N LYS A 16 4.82 7.76 -0.80
CA LYS A 16 4.36 8.57 -1.94
C LYS A 16 5.50 9.28 -2.65
N THR A 17 6.43 9.91 -1.92
CA THR A 17 7.31 10.93 -2.51
C THR A 17 8.74 10.45 -2.82
N GLN A 18 9.13 9.25 -2.43
CA GLN A 18 10.44 8.69 -2.76
C GLN A 18 10.59 8.54 -4.29
N LYS A 19 9.54 8.06 -4.97
CA LYS A 19 9.30 8.10 -6.43
C LYS A 19 7.81 8.02 -6.69
N TYR A 20 7.31 8.67 -7.73
CA TYR A 20 5.88 8.71 -8.05
C TYR A 20 5.44 7.62 -9.03
N SER A 21 6.29 7.27 -9.99
CA SER A 21 5.94 6.39 -11.11
C SER A 21 6.04 4.87 -10.89
N PRO A 22 6.74 4.33 -9.89
CA PRO A 22 6.71 2.88 -9.67
C PRO A 22 5.37 2.40 -9.11
N CYS A 23 4.97 1.19 -9.52
CA CYS A 23 3.71 0.54 -9.13
C CYS A 23 3.53 0.29 -7.62
N ASN A 24 4.60 0.35 -6.84
CA ASN A 24 4.59 0.26 -5.38
C ASN A 24 4.58 1.64 -4.68
N ALA A 25 4.49 2.75 -5.41
CA ALA A 25 4.22 4.07 -4.82
C ALA A 25 2.79 4.12 -4.29
N ALA A 26 2.58 4.77 -3.15
CA ALA A 26 1.23 4.91 -2.60
C ALA A 26 0.37 5.82 -3.47
N GLU A 27 -0.82 5.36 -3.84
CA GLU A 27 -1.80 6.10 -4.64
C GLU A 27 -3.01 6.53 -3.81
N SER A 28 -3.27 5.82 -2.70
CA SER A 28 -4.35 6.13 -1.77
C SER A 28 -3.87 6.16 -0.32
N LEU A 29 -4.41 7.06 0.47
CA LEU A 29 -4.16 7.22 1.89
C LEU A 29 -5.46 7.20 2.68
N LEU A 30 -5.66 6.16 3.48
CA LEU A 30 -6.80 6.05 4.38
C LEU A 30 -6.40 6.42 5.80
N VAL A 31 -7.07 7.38 6.39
CA VAL A 31 -6.76 7.87 7.73
C VAL A 31 -7.92 7.61 8.67
N HIS A 32 -7.64 6.95 9.81
CA HIS A 32 -8.65 6.71 10.83
C HIS A 32 -9.15 8.01 11.45
N ALA A 33 -10.47 8.18 11.57
CA ALA A 33 -11.10 9.40 12.04
C ALA A 33 -10.54 9.93 13.38
N ALA A 34 -10.17 9.04 14.31
CA ALA A 34 -9.66 9.44 15.63
C ALA A 34 -8.31 10.18 15.60
N ILE A 35 -7.52 10.03 14.53
CA ILE A 35 -6.22 10.71 14.37
C ILE A 35 -6.18 11.67 13.20
N ALA A 36 -7.23 11.73 12.40
CA ALA A 36 -7.25 12.51 11.16
C ALA A 36 -6.99 14.01 11.41
N ALA A 37 -7.57 14.59 12.45
CA ALA A 37 -7.40 16.00 12.79
C ALA A 37 -5.94 16.36 13.15
N GLU A 38 -5.17 15.42 13.67
CA GLU A 38 -3.76 15.63 13.98
C GLU A 38 -2.85 15.26 12.81
N PHE A 39 -3.10 14.12 12.16
CA PHE A 39 -2.22 13.57 11.14
C PHE A 39 -2.32 14.30 9.80
N LEU A 40 -3.55 14.57 9.30
CA LEU A 40 -3.75 15.13 7.96
C LEU A 40 -3.10 16.51 7.77
N PRO A 41 -3.20 17.48 8.70
CA PRO A 41 -2.51 18.75 8.52
C PRO A 41 -0.97 18.61 8.45
N ARG A 42 -0.41 17.66 9.20
CA ARG A 42 1.05 17.42 9.21
C ARG A 42 1.53 16.80 7.91
N ILE A 43 0.90 15.73 7.45
CA ILE A 43 1.29 15.09 6.19
C ILE A 43 0.94 15.98 5.00
N GLY A 44 -0.17 16.72 5.08
CA GLY A 44 -0.57 17.70 4.08
C GLY A 44 0.47 18.79 3.88
N ALA A 45 1.10 19.29 4.95
CA ALA A 45 2.20 20.26 4.85
C ALA A 45 3.43 19.66 4.14
N VAL A 46 3.75 18.39 4.40
CA VAL A 46 4.83 17.67 3.70
C VAL A 46 4.51 17.53 2.21
N PHE A 47 3.30 17.13 1.88
CA PHE A 47 2.85 16.96 0.50
C PHE A 47 2.77 18.30 -0.25
N ALA A 48 2.26 19.35 0.40
CA ALA A 48 2.24 20.71 -0.17
C ALA A 48 3.65 21.21 -0.52
N ALA A 49 4.61 21.01 0.39
CA ALA A 49 6.01 21.39 0.17
C ALA A 49 6.68 20.64 -1.01
N LYS A 50 6.16 19.47 -1.36
CA LYS A 50 6.64 18.62 -2.47
C LYS A 50 5.76 18.69 -3.72
N GLY A 51 4.75 19.56 -3.75
CA GLY A 51 3.87 19.76 -4.89
C GLY A 51 2.94 18.58 -5.18
N VAL A 52 2.60 17.77 -4.16
CA VAL A 52 1.67 16.65 -4.30
C VAL A 52 0.23 17.17 -4.23
N GLU A 53 -0.56 16.90 -5.26
CA GLU A 53 -2.00 17.11 -5.27
C GLU A 53 -2.70 16.06 -4.40
N MET A 54 -3.60 16.52 -3.54
CA MET A 54 -4.38 15.65 -2.65
C MET A 54 -5.86 15.67 -3.09
N ARG A 55 -6.36 14.55 -3.57
CA ARG A 55 -7.76 14.35 -3.94
C ARG A 55 -8.51 13.72 -2.78
N GLY A 56 -9.30 14.52 -2.09
CA GLY A 56 -9.87 14.14 -0.80
C GLY A 56 -11.38 13.94 -0.80
N ASP A 57 -11.86 13.11 0.13
CA ASP A 57 -13.26 13.15 0.54
C ASP A 57 -13.56 14.45 1.31
N ALA A 58 -14.82 14.74 1.57
CA ALA A 58 -15.22 15.97 2.24
C ALA A 58 -14.57 16.13 3.62
N ALA A 59 -14.38 15.04 4.36
CA ALA A 59 -13.80 15.07 5.70
C ALA A 59 -12.30 15.37 5.67
N SER A 60 -11.54 14.74 4.76
CA SER A 60 -10.12 15.01 4.59
C SER A 60 -9.86 16.42 4.07
N LEU A 61 -10.64 16.88 3.08
CA LEU A 61 -10.51 18.24 2.54
C LEU A 61 -10.78 19.30 3.60
N ALA A 62 -11.78 19.12 4.47
CA ALA A 62 -12.05 20.06 5.56
C ALA A 62 -10.82 20.23 6.49
N LEU A 63 -10.11 19.13 6.80
CA LEU A 63 -8.91 19.15 7.63
C LEU A 63 -7.68 19.70 6.90
N LEU A 64 -7.56 19.43 5.61
CA LEU A 64 -6.44 19.87 4.76
C LEU A 64 -6.57 21.33 4.29
N SER A 65 -7.77 21.90 4.27
CA SER A 65 -8.04 23.27 3.79
C SER A 65 -7.25 24.36 4.52
N HIS A 66 -6.81 24.08 5.74
CA HIS A 66 -6.01 24.98 6.56
C HIS A 66 -4.49 24.88 6.30
N VAL A 67 -4.05 23.96 5.44
CA VAL A 67 -2.63 23.76 5.13
C VAL A 67 -2.20 24.74 4.06
N PRO A 68 -1.25 25.65 4.36
CA PRO A 68 -0.78 26.63 3.39
C PRO A 68 -0.16 25.96 2.15
N GLY A 69 -0.56 26.41 0.96
CA GLY A 69 0.00 25.89 -0.29
C GLY A 69 -0.47 24.50 -0.70
N ALA A 70 -1.42 23.90 0.03
CA ALA A 70 -1.97 22.61 -0.35
C ALA A 70 -2.77 22.69 -1.66
N HIS A 71 -2.47 21.79 -2.60
CA HIS A 71 -3.27 21.60 -3.81
C HIS A 71 -4.33 20.54 -3.53
N LEU A 72 -5.58 20.99 -3.40
CA LEU A 72 -6.71 20.15 -2.97
C LEU A 72 -7.75 20.05 -4.06
N VAL A 73 -8.23 18.85 -4.32
CA VAL A 73 -9.28 18.53 -5.29
C VAL A 73 -10.30 17.61 -4.62
N GLN A 74 -11.59 17.81 -4.92
CA GLN A 74 -12.63 16.88 -4.47
C GLN A 74 -12.46 15.54 -5.20
N ALA A 75 -12.31 14.46 -4.45
CA ALA A 75 -12.25 13.12 -5.02
C ALA A 75 -13.59 12.69 -5.61
N THR A 76 -13.52 11.96 -6.70
CA THR A 76 -14.63 11.21 -7.31
C THR A 76 -14.48 9.72 -7.03
N GLU A 77 -15.47 8.91 -7.37
CA GLU A 77 -15.37 7.43 -7.25
C GLU A 77 -14.18 6.87 -8.05
N GLN A 78 -13.87 7.46 -9.20
CA GLN A 78 -12.76 7.04 -10.06
C GLN A 78 -11.39 7.22 -9.38
N ASP A 79 -11.23 8.26 -8.56
CA ASP A 79 -9.96 8.56 -7.87
C ASP A 79 -9.53 7.43 -6.90
N TRP A 80 -10.46 6.62 -6.42
CA TRP A 80 -10.15 5.48 -5.56
C TRP A 80 -9.55 4.29 -6.31
N PHE A 81 -9.83 4.16 -7.61
CA PHE A 81 -9.27 3.12 -8.50
C PHE A 81 -8.02 3.58 -9.24
N GLU A 82 -7.73 4.88 -9.23
CA GLU A 82 -6.74 5.47 -10.12
C GLU A 82 -5.30 5.17 -9.67
N GLU A 83 -4.49 4.73 -10.61
CA GLU A 83 -3.03 4.68 -10.49
C GLU A 83 -2.48 5.92 -11.19
N TYR A 84 -2.20 6.97 -10.42
CA TYR A 84 -1.80 8.27 -10.98
C TYR A 84 -0.41 8.28 -11.60
N LEU A 85 0.52 7.51 -11.05
CA LEU A 85 1.94 7.50 -11.44
C LEU A 85 2.58 8.91 -11.44
N ALA A 86 2.03 9.81 -10.66
CA ALA A 86 2.27 11.24 -10.63
C ALA A 86 2.29 11.75 -9.17
N PRO A 87 2.69 13.01 -8.90
CA PRO A 87 2.57 13.61 -7.57
C PRO A 87 1.10 13.91 -7.21
N ILE A 88 0.27 12.90 -7.23
CA ILE A 88 -1.17 12.94 -6.89
C ILE A 88 -1.46 11.78 -5.94
N ILE A 89 -2.26 12.01 -4.91
CA ILE A 89 -2.70 10.96 -3.98
C ILE A 89 -4.16 11.17 -3.60
N SER A 90 -4.94 10.08 -3.59
CA SER A 90 -6.30 10.12 -3.02
C SER A 90 -6.25 9.99 -1.49
N VAL A 91 -7.12 10.70 -0.79
CA VAL A 91 -7.13 10.76 0.69
C VAL A 91 -8.54 10.62 1.21
N ALA A 92 -8.78 9.64 2.08
CA ALA A 92 -10.07 9.47 2.73
C ALA A 92 -9.95 9.29 4.25
N VAL A 93 -10.96 9.78 4.97
CA VAL A 93 -11.12 9.54 6.40
C VAL A 93 -12.06 8.36 6.61
N VAL A 94 -11.60 7.35 7.32
CA VAL A 94 -12.38 6.14 7.60
C VAL A 94 -12.72 6.00 9.07
N PRO A 95 -13.91 5.49 9.43
CA PRO A 95 -14.33 5.40 10.82
C PRO A 95 -13.57 4.33 11.62
N ASP A 96 -13.15 3.26 10.96
CA ASP A 96 -12.52 2.10 11.61
C ASP A 96 -11.72 1.23 10.63
N LEU A 97 -11.06 0.20 11.17
CA LEU A 97 -10.26 -0.75 10.40
C LEU A 97 -11.11 -1.57 9.41
N GLY A 98 -12.35 -1.91 9.75
CA GLY A 98 -13.24 -2.67 8.87
C GLY A 98 -13.57 -1.88 7.60
N ALA A 99 -13.89 -0.61 7.75
CA ALA A 99 -14.14 0.30 6.63
C ALA A 99 -12.87 0.48 5.76
N ALA A 100 -11.69 0.59 6.38
CA ALA A 100 -10.42 0.65 5.64
C ALA A 100 -10.18 -0.62 4.81
N ILE A 101 -10.35 -1.80 5.41
CA ILE A 101 -10.19 -3.09 4.71
C ILE A 101 -11.20 -3.23 3.57
N ALA A 102 -12.46 -2.87 3.79
CA ALA A 102 -13.50 -2.91 2.76
C ALA A 102 -13.17 -1.97 1.59
N HIS A 103 -12.66 -0.77 1.88
CA HIS A 103 -12.23 0.18 0.86
C HIS A 103 -11.05 -0.39 0.05
N ILE A 104 -10.01 -0.90 0.72
CA ILE A 104 -8.85 -1.49 0.06
C ILE A 104 -9.27 -2.66 -0.84
N ASN A 105 -10.02 -3.62 -0.31
CA ASN A 105 -10.44 -4.80 -1.09
C ASN A 105 -11.35 -4.46 -2.28
N ARG A 106 -11.99 -3.27 -2.27
CA ARG A 106 -12.81 -2.80 -3.39
C ARG A 106 -12.00 -2.04 -4.43
N TYR A 107 -11.06 -1.20 -4.02
CA TYR A 107 -10.46 -0.18 -4.87
C TYR A 107 -8.97 -0.38 -5.16
N SER A 108 -8.25 -1.15 -4.34
CA SER A 108 -6.82 -1.38 -4.54
C SER A 108 -6.53 -2.12 -5.85
N SER A 109 -5.38 -1.87 -6.43
CA SER A 109 -4.81 -2.66 -7.53
C SER A 109 -4.45 -4.09 -7.11
N HIS A 110 -4.56 -4.43 -5.83
CA HIS A 110 -4.08 -5.67 -5.21
C HIS A 110 -2.57 -5.90 -5.33
N HIS A 111 -1.82 -4.84 -5.59
CA HIS A 111 -0.36 -4.89 -5.65
C HIS A 111 0.24 -4.86 -4.25
N THR A 112 0.13 -3.74 -3.56
CA THR A 112 0.74 -3.56 -2.23
C THR A 112 -0.10 -2.65 -1.36
N ASP A 113 -0.46 -3.13 -0.17
CA ASP A 113 -1.18 -2.37 0.83
C ASP A 113 -0.48 -2.45 2.19
N ALA A 114 -0.48 -1.35 2.94
CA ALA A 114 0.20 -1.26 4.22
C ALA A 114 -0.69 -0.66 5.31
N ILE A 115 -0.54 -1.15 6.53
CA ILE A 115 -1.10 -0.55 7.75
C ILE A 115 0.01 -0.03 8.64
N LEU A 116 -0.23 1.15 9.24
CA LEU A 116 0.63 1.71 10.27
C LEU A 116 -0.11 1.63 11.62
N THR A 117 0.38 0.80 12.53
CA THR A 117 -0.26 0.55 13.83
C THR A 117 0.70 -0.10 14.82
N GLU A 118 0.59 0.26 16.09
CA GLU A 118 1.23 -0.44 17.21
C GLU A 118 0.34 -1.52 17.83
N HIS A 119 -0.94 -1.58 17.41
CA HIS A 119 -1.90 -2.55 17.93
C HIS A 119 -1.81 -3.88 17.19
N HIS A 120 -1.12 -4.86 17.77
CA HIS A 120 -0.88 -6.17 17.17
C HIS A 120 -2.15 -6.86 16.62
N PRO A 121 -3.30 -6.90 17.35
CA PRO A 121 -4.52 -7.50 16.79
C PRO A 121 -5.01 -6.83 15.51
N SER A 122 -4.89 -5.50 15.38
CA SER A 122 -5.22 -4.77 14.15
C SER A 122 -4.29 -5.11 13.01
N ALA A 123 -2.98 -5.22 13.28
CA ALA A 123 -2.00 -5.65 12.29
C ALA A 123 -2.31 -7.04 11.75
N MET A 124 -2.55 -8.00 12.66
CA MET A 124 -2.85 -9.40 12.27
C MET A 124 -4.19 -9.54 11.54
N ARG A 125 -5.18 -8.71 11.89
CA ARG A 125 -6.46 -8.66 11.17
C ARG A 125 -6.26 -8.13 9.74
N PHE A 126 -5.52 -7.04 9.60
CA PHE A 126 -5.19 -6.44 8.31
C PHE A 126 -4.48 -7.43 7.38
N LEU A 127 -3.43 -8.10 7.89
CA LEU A 127 -2.68 -9.11 7.14
C LEU A 127 -3.54 -10.28 6.63
N ARG A 128 -4.60 -10.65 7.36
CA ARG A 128 -5.51 -11.74 6.94
C ARG A 128 -6.60 -11.31 5.97
N GLU A 129 -7.12 -10.10 6.13
CA GLU A 129 -8.35 -9.66 5.46
C GLU A 129 -8.11 -8.83 4.21
N VAL A 130 -6.90 -8.25 4.05
CA VAL A 130 -6.52 -7.55 2.82
C VAL A 130 -5.93 -8.55 1.83
N ASP A 131 -6.52 -8.58 0.62
CA ASP A 131 -6.14 -9.52 -0.43
C ASP A 131 -5.26 -8.84 -1.50
N SER A 132 -4.03 -8.50 -1.12
CA SER A 132 -3.02 -7.94 -2.03
C SER A 132 -1.80 -8.85 -2.13
N SER A 133 -1.00 -8.68 -3.18
CA SER A 133 0.20 -9.50 -3.38
C SER A 133 1.27 -9.24 -2.33
N SER A 134 1.32 -8.01 -1.81
CA SER A 134 2.13 -7.64 -0.66
C SER A 134 1.27 -6.91 0.37
N VAL A 135 1.22 -7.43 1.59
CA VAL A 135 0.49 -6.81 2.70
C VAL A 135 1.47 -6.55 3.83
N MET A 136 1.60 -5.30 4.25
CA MET A 136 2.70 -4.83 5.10
C MET A 136 2.22 -4.19 6.40
N VAL A 137 3.07 -4.24 7.42
CA VAL A 137 2.86 -3.55 8.69
C VAL A 137 4.06 -2.64 8.98
N ASN A 138 3.79 -1.38 9.27
CA ASN A 138 4.77 -0.38 9.73
C ASN A 138 5.96 -0.17 8.80
N THR A 139 5.77 -0.35 7.50
CA THR A 139 6.79 -0.08 6.49
C THR A 139 6.20 0.58 5.26
N SER A 140 7.04 1.20 4.46
CA SER A 140 6.66 1.84 3.21
C SER A 140 6.33 0.80 2.15
N THR A 141 5.30 1.05 1.36
CA THR A 141 4.93 0.22 0.20
C THR A 141 6.08 0.11 -0.82
N ARG A 142 7.03 1.06 -0.80
CA ARG A 142 8.24 1.04 -1.62
C ARG A 142 9.15 -0.18 -1.37
N PHE A 143 8.95 -0.90 -0.25
CA PHE A 143 9.64 -2.17 0.03
C PHE A 143 9.11 -3.36 -0.80
N ALA A 144 8.01 -3.23 -1.51
CA ALA A 144 7.51 -4.26 -2.44
C ALA A 144 8.37 -4.29 -3.71
N ASP A 145 9.56 -4.85 -3.59
CA ASP A 145 10.59 -4.87 -4.63
C ASP A 145 11.34 -6.21 -4.57
N GLY A 146 11.65 -6.78 -5.76
CA GLY A 146 12.27 -8.09 -5.85
C GLY A 146 13.67 -8.16 -5.22
N PHE A 147 14.43 -7.07 -5.24
CA PHE A 147 15.73 -7.03 -4.56
C PHE A 147 15.57 -6.90 -3.05
N GLU A 148 14.66 -6.03 -2.58
CA GLU A 148 14.37 -5.88 -1.15
C GLU A 148 13.82 -7.18 -0.55
N TYR A 149 13.05 -7.97 -1.32
CA TYR A 149 12.55 -9.28 -0.91
C TYR A 149 13.59 -10.40 -1.03
N GLY A 150 14.79 -10.11 -1.51
CA GLY A 150 15.86 -11.10 -1.64
C GLY A 150 15.71 -12.08 -2.80
N LEU A 151 14.88 -11.76 -3.80
CA LEU A 151 14.66 -12.60 -4.98
C LEU A 151 15.78 -12.49 -6.03
N GLY A 152 16.74 -11.57 -5.83
CA GLY A 152 17.88 -11.34 -6.71
C GLY A 152 17.55 -10.73 -8.08
N ALA A 153 16.29 -10.59 -8.43
CA ALA A 153 15.79 -9.96 -9.66
C ALA A 153 14.30 -9.63 -9.49
N GLU A 154 13.81 -8.74 -10.36
CA GLU A 154 12.39 -8.53 -10.59
C GLU A 154 12.15 -8.44 -12.09
N ILE A 155 11.67 -9.54 -12.68
CA ILE A 155 11.40 -9.63 -14.12
C ILE A 155 10.01 -9.10 -14.46
N GLY A 156 9.11 -9.17 -13.49
CA GLY A 156 7.75 -8.69 -13.55
C GLY A 156 7.08 -8.78 -12.21
N ILE A 157 5.84 -8.31 -12.14
CA ILE A 157 5.01 -8.36 -10.93
C ILE A 157 3.63 -8.87 -11.34
N SER A 158 3.10 -9.80 -10.57
CA SER A 158 1.74 -10.32 -10.79
C SER A 158 0.88 -10.16 -9.55
N THR A 159 -0.36 -9.77 -9.73
CA THR A 159 -1.38 -9.78 -8.67
C THR A 159 -2.26 -11.03 -8.72
N ASP A 160 -2.08 -11.87 -9.75
CA ASP A 160 -2.78 -13.13 -9.94
C ASP A 160 -2.42 -14.19 -8.88
N LYS A 161 -3.28 -15.21 -8.75
CA LYS A 161 -3.11 -16.31 -7.79
C LYS A 161 -2.83 -17.66 -8.46
N LEU A 162 -2.72 -17.70 -9.78
CA LEU A 162 -2.55 -18.94 -10.53
C LEU A 162 -1.09 -19.39 -10.64
N HIS A 163 -0.14 -18.51 -10.41
CA HIS A 163 1.30 -18.77 -10.46
C HIS A 163 2.02 -17.92 -9.39
N ALA A 164 3.22 -17.39 -9.68
CA ALA A 164 3.88 -16.47 -8.77
C ALA A 164 3.04 -15.20 -8.58
N ARG A 165 2.88 -14.77 -7.32
CA ARG A 165 2.17 -13.57 -6.94
C ARG A 165 3.14 -12.57 -6.30
N GLY A 166 3.03 -11.29 -6.65
CA GLY A 166 3.98 -10.24 -6.29
C GLY A 166 5.18 -10.18 -7.23
N PRO A 167 6.33 -9.67 -6.77
CA PRO A 167 7.55 -9.64 -7.57
C PRO A 167 8.00 -11.04 -8.01
N VAL A 168 8.33 -11.19 -9.29
CA VAL A 168 8.74 -12.45 -9.90
C VAL A 168 10.24 -12.41 -10.17
N GLY A 169 10.99 -13.21 -9.43
CA GLY A 169 12.41 -13.44 -9.64
C GLY A 169 12.69 -14.75 -10.38
N LEU A 170 13.92 -15.25 -10.28
CA LEU A 170 14.38 -16.44 -10.99
C LEU A 170 13.55 -17.70 -10.68
N GLU A 171 13.25 -17.97 -9.43
CA GLU A 171 12.44 -19.13 -9.02
C GLU A 171 11.03 -19.06 -9.60
N GLY A 172 10.39 -17.88 -9.61
CA GLY A 172 9.06 -17.69 -10.15
C GLY A 172 8.96 -17.92 -11.67
N LEU A 173 10.07 -17.90 -12.39
CA LEU A 173 10.14 -18.18 -13.83
C LEU A 173 10.40 -19.66 -14.16
N THR A 174 10.56 -20.49 -13.13
CA THR A 174 10.87 -21.92 -13.31
C THR A 174 9.76 -22.79 -12.79
N SER A 175 9.78 -24.05 -13.13
CA SER A 175 8.91 -25.08 -12.58
C SER A 175 9.74 -26.26 -12.10
N LEU A 176 9.24 -26.95 -11.07
CA LEU A 176 9.87 -28.14 -10.55
C LEU A 176 9.50 -29.36 -11.38
N LYS A 177 10.46 -30.29 -11.53
CA LYS A 177 10.20 -31.67 -11.96
C LYS A 177 10.78 -32.65 -10.97
N TRP A 178 10.08 -33.73 -10.76
CA TRP A 178 10.59 -34.86 -9.96
C TRP A 178 11.52 -35.71 -10.81
N VAL A 179 12.73 -35.96 -10.32
CA VAL A 179 13.70 -36.89 -10.92
C VAL A 179 13.93 -38.03 -9.93
N VAL A 180 13.58 -39.24 -10.34
CA VAL A 180 13.73 -40.45 -9.51
C VAL A 180 14.71 -41.36 -10.19
N LEU A 181 15.79 -41.70 -9.48
CA LEU A 181 16.78 -42.70 -9.89
C LEU A 181 16.56 -43.94 -9.03
N GLY A 182 16.02 -44.98 -9.64
CA GLY A 182 15.68 -46.24 -8.94
C GLY A 182 16.60 -47.38 -9.28
N GLN A 183 16.59 -48.43 -8.47
CA GLN A 183 17.32 -49.70 -8.65
C GLN A 183 16.37 -50.91 -8.75
N GLY A 184 15.08 -50.65 -9.13
CA GLY A 184 14.08 -51.69 -9.28
C GLY A 184 12.99 -51.67 -8.18
N GLU A 185 12.86 -50.55 -7.47
CA GLU A 185 11.79 -50.36 -6.49
C GLU A 185 10.43 -50.48 -7.16
N VAL A 186 9.51 -51.18 -6.51
CA VAL A 186 8.13 -51.35 -6.95
C VAL A 186 7.16 -50.96 -5.84
N ARG A 187 5.99 -50.48 -6.24
CA ARG A 187 4.90 -50.24 -5.30
C ARG A 187 4.05 -51.50 -5.16
N THR A 188 3.85 -51.98 -3.94
CA THR A 188 2.92 -53.08 -3.56
C THR A 188 1.56 -52.52 -3.21
#